data_adf681fab21bbcfe893290a4f5d08850
#
_entry.id   adf681fab21bbcfe893290a4f5d08850
#
_cell.length_a   1.000
_cell.length_b   1.000
_cell.length_c   1.000
_cell.angle_alpha   90.00
_cell.angle_beta   90.00
_cell.angle_gamma   90.00
#
_symmetry.space_group_name_H-M   'P 1'
#
loop_
_entity.id
_entity.type
_entity.pdbx_description
1 polymer ?
#
loop_
_entity_poly.entity_id
_entity_poly.type
_entity_poly.pdbx_seq_one_letter_code
_entity_poly.pdbx_strand_id
1 'polypeptide(L)'
;MSGGLTSTGEARGQRLSMKIGIVNASSRFNKARAEAVEAWFATHIPDGSVKVVFHPASFGKHGHFGGDDASRAAAFVEYANDPRLDAVWFARGGYGSCRIAEAVLPRLTEAARKKRYLGYSDAGSILALLYKAGFPHLAHGPMASDAVRNDATAWRAINWLRSGDPASWEPSLATDPRPAVAFNLSILDALVGTALEPDLTGHVLMLEDVSEPLYRIDRMMFHLTGQASIRRVAGIRMGRVSDITYNEPDFGLTPEEIVRYWCQRSGIPYLGAADIGHDRDNKVVPFGPR
;
A
#
# COMPACT_ATOMS: atom_id res chain seq x y z
N MET A 1 51.48 -34.39 0.63
CA MET A 1 50.47 -34.31 1.69
C MET A 1 49.46 -33.25 1.31
N SER A 2 48.32 -33.71 0.90
CA SER A 2 47.19 -32.90 0.38
C SER A 2 46.30 -32.47 1.54
N GLY A 3 46.08 -31.18 1.71
CA GLY A 3 45.16 -30.62 2.63
C GLY A 3 43.97 -30.01 1.86
N GLY A 4 42.89 -30.77 1.73
CA GLY A 4 41.65 -30.28 1.11
C GLY A 4 40.92 -29.33 2.05
N LEU A 5 40.65 -28.14 1.60
CA LEU A 5 39.71 -27.20 2.20
C LEU A 5 38.31 -27.54 1.71
N THR A 6 37.50 -28.15 2.56
CA THR A 6 36.08 -28.34 2.35
C THR A 6 35.36 -27.01 2.64
N SER A 7 34.90 -26.33 1.61
CA SER A 7 33.96 -25.23 1.74
C SER A 7 32.59 -25.80 2.04
N THR A 8 32.13 -25.70 3.28
CA THR A 8 30.76 -25.93 3.66
C THR A 8 29.93 -24.72 3.25
N GLY A 9 29.46 -24.71 2.00
CA GLY A 9 28.38 -23.83 1.55
C GLY A 9 27.08 -24.31 2.21
N GLU A 10 26.64 -23.64 3.26
CA GLU A 10 25.28 -23.82 3.77
C GLU A 10 24.31 -23.35 2.68
N ALA A 11 23.80 -24.31 1.92
CA ALA A 11 22.66 -24.11 1.05
C ALA A 11 21.48 -23.68 1.94
N ARG A 12 21.02 -22.43 1.84
CA ARG A 12 19.72 -21.99 2.35
C ARG A 12 18.68 -22.92 1.78
N GLY A 13 18.18 -23.84 2.59
CA GLY A 13 17.08 -24.72 2.24
C GLY A 13 15.92 -23.87 1.71
N GLN A 14 15.58 -24.08 0.45
CA GLN A 14 14.47 -23.41 -0.23
C GLN A 14 13.19 -23.73 0.56
N ARG A 15 12.61 -22.74 1.24
CA ARG A 15 11.30 -22.93 1.88
C ARG A 15 10.31 -23.34 0.80
N LEU A 16 9.73 -24.52 0.95
CA LEU A 16 8.75 -25.07 0.01
C LEU A 16 7.46 -24.26 -0.08
N SER A 17 7.20 -23.35 0.85
CA SER A 17 6.00 -22.51 0.87
C SER A 17 6.29 -21.10 1.35
N MET A 18 5.67 -20.10 0.68
CA MET A 18 5.62 -18.70 1.11
C MET A 18 4.59 -18.52 2.24
N LYS A 19 4.91 -17.69 3.24
CA LYS A 19 3.98 -17.36 4.33
C LYS A 19 3.77 -15.86 4.43
N ILE A 20 2.52 -15.41 4.23
CA ILE A 20 2.10 -14.01 4.25
C ILE A 20 1.39 -13.74 5.58
N GLY A 21 1.90 -12.79 6.36
CA GLY A 21 1.23 -12.28 7.55
C GLY A 21 0.21 -11.22 7.19
N ILE A 22 -1.03 -11.34 7.66
CA ILE A 22 -2.08 -10.35 7.45
C ILE A 22 -2.33 -9.61 8.76
N VAL A 23 -2.21 -8.27 8.73
CA VAL A 23 -2.39 -7.38 9.88
C VAL A 23 -3.45 -6.32 9.62
N ASN A 24 -4.16 -5.92 10.66
CA ASN A 24 -5.12 -4.83 10.60
C ASN A 24 -4.60 -3.62 11.39
N ALA A 25 -4.20 -2.57 10.67
CA ALA A 25 -3.70 -1.33 11.27
C ALA A 25 -4.77 -0.24 11.44
N SER A 26 -6.00 -0.48 10.96
CA SER A 26 -7.02 0.54 10.71
C SER A 26 -8.35 0.25 11.45
N SER A 27 -9.47 0.42 10.74
CA SER A 27 -10.81 0.18 11.26
C SER A 27 -11.08 -1.30 11.53
N ARG A 28 -12.18 -1.60 12.24
CA ARG A 28 -12.58 -2.98 12.58
C ARG A 28 -12.61 -3.91 11.36
N PHE A 29 -12.09 -5.10 11.53
CA PHE A 29 -12.12 -6.19 10.57
C PHE A 29 -12.88 -7.39 11.14
N ASN A 30 -13.75 -8.03 10.38
CA ASN A 30 -14.55 -9.13 10.87
C ASN A 30 -13.97 -10.50 10.47
N LYS A 31 -14.25 -11.52 11.30
CA LYS A 31 -13.76 -12.89 11.09
C LYS A 31 -14.31 -13.52 9.81
N ALA A 32 -15.58 -13.28 9.48
CA ALA A 32 -16.19 -13.86 8.29
C ALA A 32 -15.45 -13.47 6.98
N ARG A 33 -14.92 -12.23 6.95
CA ARG A 33 -14.11 -11.79 5.81
C ARG A 33 -12.73 -12.44 5.79
N ALA A 34 -12.13 -12.70 6.96
CA ALA A 34 -10.89 -13.45 7.05
C ALA A 34 -11.08 -14.91 6.60
N GLU A 35 -12.14 -15.56 7.07
CA GLU A 35 -12.53 -16.92 6.67
C GLU A 35 -12.76 -17.03 5.16
N ALA A 36 -13.38 -16.01 4.54
CA ALA A 36 -13.54 -15.96 3.09
C ALA A 36 -12.20 -15.86 2.36
N VAL A 37 -11.24 -15.07 2.88
CA VAL A 37 -9.87 -15.00 2.32
C VAL A 37 -9.18 -16.36 2.46
N GLU A 38 -9.21 -16.98 3.63
CA GLU A 38 -8.61 -18.29 3.88
C GLU A 38 -9.22 -19.38 2.98
N ALA A 39 -10.55 -19.36 2.81
CA ALA A 39 -11.27 -20.28 1.91
C ALA A 39 -10.85 -20.07 0.45
N TRP A 40 -10.66 -18.82 0.02
CA TRP A 40 -10.14 -18.54 -1.32
C TRP A 40 -8.76 -19.18 -1.54
N PHE A 41 -7.83 -19.03 -0.59
CA PHE A 41 -6.49 -19.63 -0.66
C PHE A 41 -6.55 -21.16 -0.65
N ALA A 42 -7.40 -21.76 0.19
CA ALA A 42 -7.58 -23.22 0.24
C ALA A 42 -8.09 -23.79 -1.10
N THR A 43 -8.94 -23.02 -1.79
CA THR A 43 -9.51 -23.43 -3.08
C THR A 43 -8.53 -23.25 -4.24
N HIS A 44 -7.81 -22.13 -4.29
CA HIS A 44 -7.00 -21.73 -5.45
C HIS A 44 -5.52 -22.10 -5.32
N ILE A 45 -5.04 -22.38 -4.11
CA ILE A 45 -3.64 -22.77 -3.81
C ILE A 45 -3.65 -23.99 -2.85
N PRO A 46 -4.29 -25.09 -3.25
CA PRO A 46 -4.46 -26.27 -2.38
C PRO A 46 -3.15 -26.99 -2.06
N ASP A 47 -2.11 -26.76 -2.84
CA ASP A 47 -0.75 -27.30 -2.59
C ASP A 47 -0.04 -26.63 -1.42
N GLY A 48 -0.62 -25.57 -0.86
CA GLY A 48 -0.04 -24.83 0.24
C GLY A 48 1.27 -24.10 -0.08
N SER A 49 1.58 -23.89 -1.37
CA SER A 49 2.76 -23.14 -1.82
C SER A 49 2.75 -21.67 -1.37
N VAL A 50 1.56 -21.12 -1.11
CA VAL A 50 1.36 -19.82 -0.43
C VAL A 50 0.36 -19.99 0.69
N LYS A 51 0.72 -19.54 1.89
CA LYS A 51 -0.15 -19.56 3.08
C LYS A 51 -0.34 -18.16 3.63
N VAL A 52 -1.55 -17.84 4.04
CA VAL A 52 -1.88 -16.60 4.76
C VAL A 52 -2.12 -16.88 6.23
N VAL A 53 -1.73 -15.95 7.09
CA VAL A 53 -1.97 -16.04 8.54
C VAL A 53 -2.41 -14.68 9.04
N PHE A 54 -3.64 -14.60 9.55
CA PHE A 54 -4.13 -13.39 10.19
C PHE A 54 -3.56 -13.26 11.59
N HIS A 55 -3.07 -12.08 11.92
CA HIS A 55 -2.68 -11.79 13.31
C HIS A 55 -3.94 -11.79 14.20
N PRO A 56 -3.94 -12.48 15.36
CA PRO A 56 -5.12 -12.57 16.21
C PRO A 56 -5.70 -11.21 16.62
N ALA A 57 -4.84 -10.22 16.89
CA ALA A 57 -5.26 -8.86 17.21
C ALA A 57 -5.97 -8.14 16.06
N SER A 58 -5.92 -8.63 14.81
CA SER A 58 -6.63 -8.06 13.67
C SER A 58 -8.16 -8.02 13.87
N PHE A 59 -8.68 -8.84 14.76
CA PHE A 59 -10.11 -8.95 15.09
C PHE A 59 -10.51 -8.17 16.33
N GLY A 60 -9.61 -7.35 16.87
CA GLY A 60 -9.85 -6.50 18.02
C GLY A 60 -10.94 -5.45 17.77
N LYS A 61 -11.50 -4.91 18.86
CA LYS A 61 -12.54 -3.87 18.82
C LYS A 61 -12.27 -2.81 19.88
N HIS A 62 -12.05 -1.58 19.43
CA HIS A 62 -11.91 -0.42 20.30
C HIS A 62 -12.54 0.79 19.59
N GLY A 63 -13.79 1.11 19.93
CA GLY A 63 -14.54 2.14 19.20
C GLY A 63 -14.59 1.86 17.70
N HIS A 64 -14.09 2.78 16.90
CA HIS A 64 -13.97 2.68 15.43
C HIS A 64 -12.92 1.65 14.99
N PHE A 65 -11.86 1.45 15.79
CA PHE A 65 -10.63 0.77 15.39
C PHE A 65 -10.68 -0.75 15.59
N GLY A 66 -9.81 -1.44 14.89
CA GLY A 66 -9.54 -2.88 15.00
C GLY A 66 -8.68 -3.25 16.21
N GLY A 67 -8.92 -2.65 17.37
CA GLY A 67 -8.13 -2.69 18.60
C GLY A 67 -7.64 -1.31 19.01
N ASP A 68 -7.11 -1.16 20.21
CA ASP A 68 -6.45 0.10 20.63
C ASP A 68 -5.14 0.33 19.84
N ASP A 69 -4.60 1.55 19.93
CA ASP A 69 -3.40 1.92 19.18
C ASP A 69 -2.19 1.04 19.55
N ALA A 70 -2.04 0.68 20.83
CA ALA A 70 -0.94 -0.14 21.31
C ALA A 70 -1.01 -1.57 20.77
N SER A 71 -2.19 -2.19 20.78
CA SER A 71 -2.39 -3.55 20.25
C SER A 71 -2.21 -3.62 18.73
N ARG A 72 -2.69 -2.62 17.96
CA ARG A 72 -2.51 -2.55 16.52
C ARG A 72 -1.04 -2.35 16.14
N ALA A 73 -0.33 -1.46 16.86
CA ALA A 73 1.10 -1.24 16.67
C ALA A 73 1.90 -2.50 17.02
N ALA A 74 1.59 -3.18 18.13
CA ALA A 74 2.26 -4.42 18.52
C ALA A 74 2.07 -5.53 17.48
N ALA A 75 0.86 -5.72 16.99
CA ALA A 75 0.55 -6.71 15.96
C ALA A 75 1.33 -6.47 14.66
N PHE A 76 1.39 -5.21 14.21
CA PHE A 76 2.19 -4.87 13.03
C PHE A 76 3.67 -5.16 13.25
N VAL A 77 4.24 -4.71 14.37
CA VAL A 77 5.66 -4.91 14.70
C VAL A 77 6.00 -6.40 14.83
N GLU A 78 5.14 -7.19 15.47
CA GLU A 78 5.34 -8.64 15.61
C GLU A 78 5.45 -9.31 14.23
N TYR A 79 4.48 -9.06 13.33
CA TYR A 79 4.51 -9.70 12.02
C TYR A 79 5.58 -9.11 11.09
N ALA A 80 5.86 -7.83 11.19
CA ALA A 80 6.97 -7.23 10.45
C ALA A 80 8.32 -7.86 10.85
N ASN A 81 8.53 -8.13 12.12
CA ASN A 81 9.78 -8.70 12.65
C ASN A 81 9.86 -10.24 12.60
N ASP A 82 8.75 -10.96 12.42
CA ASP A 82 8.72 -12.42 12.44
C ASP A 82 9.51 -13.01 11.24
N PRO A 83 10.69 -13.63 11.44
CA PRO A 83 11.50 -14.16 10.35
C PRO A 83 10.85 -15.35 9.63
N ARG A 84 9.76 -15.90 10.18
CA ARG A 84 8.99 -17.00 9.57
C ARG A 84 8.01 -16.50 8.50
N LEU A 85 7.73 -15.19 8.46
CA LEU A 85 6.88 -14.56 7.46
C LEU A 85 7.73 -13.96 6.33
N ASP A 86 7.29 -14.12 5.09
CA ASP A 86 7.97 -13.61 3.90
C ASP A 86 7.46 -12.24 3.48
N ALA A 87 6.21 -11.91 3.81
CA ALA A 87 5.57 -10.65 3.50
C ALA A 87 4.54 -10.24 4.56
N VAL A 88 4.18 -8.97 4.57
CA VAL A 88 3.09 -8.39 5.35
C VAL A 88 2.04 -7.80 4.40
N TRP A 89 0.81 -8.23 4.56
CA TRP A 89 -0.33 -7.77 3.77
C TRP A 89 -1.35 -7.09 4.69
N PHE A 90 -1.75 -5.87 4.36
CA PHE A 90 -2.74 -5.18 5.16
C PHE A 90 -4.13 -5.80 4.94
N ALA A 91 -4.85 -6.03 6.03
CA ALA A 91 -6.16 -6.69 6.02
C ALA A 91 -7.22 -5.84 5.30
N ARG A 92 -7.26 -4.55 5.65
CA ARG A 92 -8.20 -3.54 5.13
C ARG A 92 -7.72 -2.13 5.44
N GLY A 93 -8.37 -1.13 4.84
CA GLY A 93 -8.24 0.29 5.16
C GLY A 93 -9.29 0.79 6.18
N GLY A 94 -9.71 1.99 5.99
CA GLY A 94 -10.61 2.76 6.86
C GLY A 94 -9.88 3.94 7.47
N TYR A 95 -9.66 3.94 8.80
CA TYR A 95 -8.90 4.98 9.48
C TYR A 95 -8.16 4.43 10.70
N GLY A 96 -6.95 4.96 10.97
CA GLY A 96 -6.23 4.72 12.21
C GLY A 96 -4.76 4.35 12.06
N SER A 97 -4.25 4.06 10.86
CA SER A 97 -2.86 3.66 10.66
C SER A 97 -1.87 4.81 10.97
N CYS A 98 -2.23 6.05 10.66
CA CYS A 98 -1.42 7.23 10.99
C CYS A 98 -1.17 7.37 12.51
N ARG A 99 -2.13 6.96 13.35
CA ARG A 99 -2.02 7.05 14.82
C ARG A 99 -0.93 6.15 15.41
N ILE A 100 -0.61 5.06 14.71
CA ILE A 100 0.38 4.06 15.17
C ILE A 100 1.68 4.13 14.40
N ALA A 101 1.73 4.86 13.28
CA ALA A 101 2.86 4.84 12.37
C ALA A 101 4.19 5.19 13.06
N GLU A 102 4.27 6.31 13.79
CA GLU A 102 5.51 6.71 14.47
C GLU A 102 5.93 5.72 15.57
N ALA A 103 4.97 5.08 16.24
CA ALA A 103 5.25 4.13 17.33
C ALA A 103 5.81 2.79 16.83
N VAL A 104 5.61 2.43 15.57
CA VAL A 104 6.08 1.15 15.03
C VAL A 104 7.52 1.22 14.54
N LEU A 105 7.95 2.31 13.89
CA LEU A 105 9.25 2.40 13.23
C LEU A 105 10.45 2.08 14.13
N PRO A 106 10.57 2.62 15.35
CA PRO A 106 11.73 2.35 16.22
C PRO A 106 11.83 0.89 16.68
N ARG A 107 10.77 0.11 16.49
CA ARG A 107 10.66 -1.28 16.93
C ARG A 107 10.90 -2.29 15.81
N LEU A 108 11.11 -1.82 14.56
CA LEU A 108 11.35 -2.67 13.41
C LEU A 108 12.82 -3.09 13.33
N THR A 109 13.02 -4.35 12.96
CA THR A 109 14.35 -4.98 12.84
C THR A 109 14.75 -5.20 11.38
N GLU A 110 15.96 -5.70 11.13
CA GLU A 110 16.42 -6.11 9.81
C GLU A 110 15.51 -7.18 9.15
N ALA A 111 14.83 -8.01 9.94
CA ALA A 111 13.88 -8.98 9.42
C ALA A 111 12.69 -8.26 8.74
N ALA A 112 12.25 -7.14 9.30
CA ALA A 112 11.19 -6.32 8.69
C ALA A 112 11.62 -5.72 7.34
N ARG A 113 12.88 -5.27 7.20
CA ARG A 113 13.38 -4.68 5.94
C ARG A 113 13.41 -5.64 4.76
N LYS A 114 13.46 -6.95 5.02
CA LYS A 114 13.53 -8.00 3.99
C LYS A 114 12.17 -8.41 3.43
N LYS A 115 11.07 -7.92 4.02
CA LYS A 115 9.71 -8.30 3.64
C LYS A 115 9.14 -7.38 2.57
N ARG A 116 8.17 -7.92 1.82
CA ARG A 116 7.28 -7.12 0.97
C ARG A 116 6.06 -6.67 1.78
N TYR A 117 5.63 -5.43 1.56
CA TYR A 117 4.46 -4.83 2.21
C TYR A 117 3.47 -4.36 1.16
N LEU A 118 2.24 -4.85 1.22
CA LEU A 118 1.19 -4.50 0.26
C LEU A 118 -0.05 -3.97 0.97
N GLY A 119 -0.52 -2.82 0.53
CA GLY A 119 -1.75 -2.19 0.99
C GLY A 119 -2.01 -0.88 0.26
N TYR A 120 -3.13 -0.25 0.53
CA TYR A 120 -3.50 1.07 0.02
C TYR A 120 -4.47 1.76 0.97
N SER A 121 -5.12 2.86 0.55
CA SER A 121 -6.03 3.59 1.42
C SER A 121 -5.32 4.01 2.73
N ASP A 122 -5.95 3.87 3.90
CA ASP A 122 -5.38 4.24 5.20
C ASP A 122 -4.00 3.60 5.47
N ALA A 123 -3.73 2.38 4.97
CA ALA A 123 -2.42 1.74 5.10
C ALA A 123 -1.27 2.56 4.46
N GLY A 124 -1.61 3.48 3.57
CA GLY A 124 -0.68 4.44 2.97
C GLY A 124 0.14 5.23 3.99
N SER A 125 -0.39 5.49 5.19
CA SER A 125 0.36 6.18 6.25
C SER A 125 1.56 5.37 6.76
N ILE A 126 1.39 4.06 6.94
CA ILE A 126 2.50 3.17 7.32
C ILE A 126 3.45 2.97 6.13
N LEU A 127 2.92 2.79 4.92
CA LEU A 127 3.76 2.65 3.72
C LEU A 127 4.62 3.90 3.49
N ALA A 128 4.08 5.11 3.68
CA ALA A 128 4.82 6.37 3.59
C ALA A 128 5.98 6.41 4.60
N LEU A 129 5.70 6.06 5.87
CA LEU A 129 6.72 6.01 6.91
C LEU A 129 7.82 5.00 6.59
N LEU A 130 7.46 3.78 6.16
CA LEU A 130 8.43 2.75 5.80
C LEU A 130 9.26 3.17 4.59
N TYR A 131 8.62 3.84 3.61
CA TYR A 131 9.33 4.38 2.45
C TYR A 131 10.34 5.45 2.85
N LYS A 132 9.92 6.41 3.67
CA LYS A 132 10.82 7.42 4.27
C LYS A 132 12.00 6.80 5.01
N ALA A 133 11.79 5.66 5.68
CA ALA A 133 12.82 4.92 6.40
C ALA A 133 13.69 4.02 5.49
N GLY A 134 13.49 4.06 4.17
CA GLY A 134 14.29 3.32 3.19
C GLY A 134 14.00 1.82 3.11
N PHE A 135 12.76 1.40 3.36
CA PHE A 135 12.35 0.02 3.12
C PHE A 135 12.18 -0.23 1.62
N PRO A 136 12.75 -1.31 1.07
CA PRO A 136 12.89 -1.46 -0.38
C PRO A 136 11.66 -2.06 -1.09
N HIS A 137 10.78 -2.77 -0.40
CA HIS A 137 9.77 -3.63 -1.01
C HIS A 137 8.36 -3.25 -0.56
N LEU A 138 7.94 -2.03 -0.89
CA LEU A 138 6.64 -1.47 -0.57
C LEU A 138 5.81 -1.30 -1.81
N ALA A 139 4.49 -1.49 -1.72
CA ALA A 139 3.60 -1.13 -2.82
C ALA A 139 2.21 -0.70 -2.34
N HIS A 140 1.65 0.24 -3.09
CA HIS A 140 0.21 0.47 -3.15
C HIS A 140 -0.43 -0.66 -3.97
N GLY A 141 -1.49 -1.26 -3.47
CA GLY A 141 -2.22 -2.28 -4.19
C GLY A 141 -3.26 -2.99 -3.32
N PRO A 142 -4.00 -3.95 -3.89
CA PRO A 142 -5.15 -4.57 -3.22
C PRO A 142 -4.80 -5.14 -1.84
N MET A 143 -5.67 -4.89 -0.86
CA MET A 143 -5.58 -5.47 0.49
C MET A 143 -6.17 -6.88 0.55
N ALA A 144 -5.92 -7.60 1.64
CA ALA A 144 -6.41 -8.97 1.79
C ALA A 144 -7.94 -9.07 1.67
N SER A 145 -8.69 -8.07 2.17
CA SER A 145 -10.13 -8.00 1.99
C SER A 145 -10.60 -7.87 0.55
N ASP A 146 -9.74 -7.44 -0.36
CA ASP A 146 -10.08 -7.28 -1.77
C ASP A 146 -9.90 -8.57 -2.57
N ALA A 147 -9.08 -9.51 -2.07
CA ALA A 147 -8.83 -10.79 -2.71
C ALA A 147 -10.10 -11.60 -3.00
N VAL A 148 -11.14 -11.43 -2.18
CA VAL A 148 -12.43 -12.12 -2.35
C VAL A 148 -13.38 -11.40 -3.30
N ARG A 149 -12.99 -10.26 -3.88
CA ARG A 149 -13.82 -9.53 -4.86
C ARG A 149 -13.81 -10.18 -6.25
N ASN A 150 -12.65 -10.66 -6.67
CA ASN A 150 -12.45 -11.50 -7.85
C ASN A 150 -11.03 -12.10 -7.86
N ASP A 151 -10.85 -13.19 -8.62
CA ASP A 151 -9.59 -13.92 -8.69
C ASP A 151 -8.44 -13.08 -9.26
N ALA A 152 -8.70 -12.22 -10.24
CA ALA A 152 -7.68 -11.38 -10.84
C ALA A 152 -7.06 -10.42 -9.81
N THR A 153 -7.87 -9.87 -8.90
CA THR A 153 -7.41 -9.03 -7.78
C THR A 153 -6.54 -9.82 -6.80
N ALA A 154 -6.97 -11.03 -6.43
CA ALA A 154 -6.22 -11.91 -5.56
C ALA A 154 -4.85 -12.29 -6.17
N TRP A 155 -4.85 -12.79 -7.41
CA TRP A 155 -3.63 -13.18 -8.10
C TRP A 155 -2.65 -12.01 -8.29
N ARG A 156 -3.15 -10.82 -8.59
CA ARG A 156 -2.33 -9.60 -8.69
C ARG A 156 -1.59 -9.30 -7.40
N ALA A 157 -2.29 -9.34 -6.27
CA ALA A 157 -1.69 -9.13 -4.95
C ALA A 157 -0.66 -10.22 -4.62
N ILE A 158 -1.00 -11.50 -4.83
CA ILE A 158 -0.15 -12.64 -4.54
C ILE A 158 1.13 -12.63 -5.39
N ASN A 159 1.01 -12.37 -6.68
CA ASN A 159 2.15 -12.33 -7.61
C ASN A 159 3.14 -11.23 -7.21
N TRP A 160 2.63 -10.05 -6.81
CA TRP A 160 3.51 -9.01 -6.32
C TRP A 160 4.15 -9.38 -4.97
N LEU A 161 3.37 -9.87 -4.01
CA LEU A 161 3.88 -10.29 -2.69
C LEU A 161 4.93 -11.39 -2.82
N ARG A 162 4.75 -12.31 -3.78
CA ARG A 162 5.64 -13.45 -3.98
C ARG A 162 6.97 -13.05 -4.60
N SER A 163 6.96 -12.23 -5.65
CA SER A 163 8.15 -11.98 -6.47
C SER A 163 8.34 -10.52 -6.90
N GLY A 164 7.35 -9.64 -6.66
CA GLY A 164 7.33 -8.30 -7.23
C GLY A 164 7.01 -8.31 -8.72
N ASP A 165 6.25 -9.33 -9.19
CA ASP A 165 5.96 -9.58 -10.59
C ASP A 165 5.46 -8.33 -11.33
N PRO A 166 6.16 -7.87 -12.39
CA PRO A 166 5.75 -6.72 -13.19
C PRO A 166 4.38 -6.88 -13.86
N ALA A 167 3.89 -8.11 -14.08
CA ALA A 167 2.55 -8.36 -14.62
C ALA A 167 1.41 -7.88 -13.67
N SER A 168 1.73 -7.64 -12.39
CA SER A 168 0.80 -7.08 -11.42
C SER A 168 0.77 -5.55 -11.42
N TRP A 169 1.73 -4.89 -12.07
CA TRP A 169 1.94 -3.45 -11.96
C TRP A 169 0.93 -2.63 -12.76
N GLU A 170 0.82 -1.37 -12.39
CA GLU A 170 0.13 -0.34 -13.15
C GLU A 170 0.80 -0.19 -14.53
N PRO A 171 0.02 -0.24 -15.64
CA PRO A 171 0.59 -0.40 -16.98
C PRO A 171 1.57 0.70 -17.43
N SER A 172 1.39 1.96 -17.00
CA SER A 172 2.29 3.04 -17.40
C SER A 172 3.72 2.86 -16.89
N LEU A 173 3.90 2.05 -15.84
CA LEU A 173 5.21 1.73 -15.26
C LEU A 173 6.10 0.89 -16.19
N ALA A 174 5.51 0.22 -17.18
CA ALA A 174 6.28 -0.56 -18.17
C ALA A 174 7.14 0.33 -19.09
N THR A 175 6.72 1.57 -19.30
CA THR A 175 7.39 2.50 -20.22
C THR A 175 8.00 3.73 -19.53
N ASP A 176 7.69 3.94 -18.25
CA ASP A 176 8.18 5.08 -17.47
C ASP A 176 9.24 4.60 -16.46
N PRO A 177 10.54 4.83 -16.68
CA PRO A 177 11.61 4.31 -15.82
C PRO A 177 11.78 5.10 -14.50
N ARG A 178 11.07 6.23 -14.34
CA ARG A 178 11.19 7.07 -13.15
C ARG A 178 10.66 6.34 -11.92
N PRO A 179 11.19 6.62 -10.72
CA PRO A 179 10.62 6.10 -9.49
C PRO A 179 9.14 6.49 -9.37
N ALA A 180 8.33 5.62 -8.83
CA ALA A 180 6.89 5.87 -8.67
C ALA A 180 6.43 5.64 -7.23
N VAL A 181 5.33 6.27 -6.87
CA VAL A 181 4.56 6.01 -5.65
C VAL A 181 3.08 6.21 -5.95
N ALA A 182 2.22 5.57 -5.19
CA ALA A 182 0.79 5.82 -5.26
C ALA A 182 0.19 5.99 -3.87
N PHE A 183 -0.78 6.88 -3.75
CA PHE A 183 -1.50 7.14 -2.53
C PHE A 183 -2.98 7.43 -2.81
N ASN A 184 -3.80 7.13 -1.83
CA ASN A 184 -5.09 7.77 -1.72
C ASN A 184 -4.84 9.29 -1.50
N LEU A 185 -5.55 10.14 -2.25
CA LEU A 185 -5.32 11.59 -2.25
C LEU A 185 -5.50 12.18 -0.84
N SER A 186 -6.58 11.80 -0.15
CA SER A 186 -6.87 12.30 1.20
C SER A 186 -5.83 11.81 2.24
N ILE A 187 -5.24 10.63 2.03
CA ILE A 187 -4.16 10.16 2.90
C ILE A 187 -2.88 10.96 2.67
N LEU A 188 -2.45 11.16 1.43
CA LEU A 188 -1.26 11.96 1.16
C LEU A 188 -1.43 13.41 1.64
N ASP A 189 -2.61 14.01 1.41
CA ASP A 189 -2.96 15.34 1.88
C ASP A 189 -2.78 15.48 3.40
N ALA A 190 -3.18 14.46 4.16
CA ALA A 190 -3.02 14.42 5.61
C ALA A 190 -1.56 14.17 6.07
N LEU A 191 -0.71 13.60 5.22
CA LEU A 191 0.69 13.28 5.58
C LEU A 191 1.66 14.43 5.30
N VAL A 192 1.38 15.24 4.27
CA VAL A 192 2.25 16.35 3.87
C VAL A 192 2.38 17.39 5.00
N GLY A 193 3.60 17.77 5.30
CA GLY A 193 3.95 18.64 6.44
C GLY A 193 4.08 17.93 7.78
N THR A 194 3.90 16.61 7.83
CA THR A 194 4.05 15.80 9.06
C THR A 194 5.36 15.02 9.09
N ALA A 195 5.65 14.38 10.23
CA ALA A 195 6.79 13.46 10.36
C ALA A 195 6.72 12.27 9.42
N LEU A 196 5.55 11.93 8.89
CA LEU A 196 5.32 10.80 8.00
C LEU A 196 5.56 11.12 6.52
N GLU A 197 5.71 12.39 6.15
CA GLU A 197 5.90 12.79 4.76
C GLU A 197 7.21 12.22 4.18
N PRO A 198 7.17 11.39 3.11
CA PRO A 198 8.36 10.92 2.42
C PRO A 198 8.89 11.95 1.42
N ASP A 199 10.17 11.88 1.06
CA ASP A 199 10.70 12.64 -0.06
C ASP A 199 10.28 12.00 -1.38
N LEU A 200 9.47 12.73 -2.15
CA LEU A 200 8.94 12.29 -3.45
C LEU A 200 9.62 13.01 -4.63
N THR A 201 10.77 13.63 -4.41
CA THR A 201 11.52 14.33 -5.46
C THR A 201 11.80 13.39 -6.64
N GLY A 202 11.40 13.81 -7.84
CA GLY A 202 11.62 13.06 -9.09
C GLY A 202 10.70 11.84 -9.30
N HIS A 203 9.75 11.59 -8.39
CA HIS A 203 8.80 10.46 -8.54
C HIS A 203 7.62 10.81 -9.44
N VAL A 204 7.11 9.81 -10.13
CA VAL A 204 5.75 9.83 -10.67
C VAL A 204 4.80 9.57 -9.51
N LEU A 205 4.01 10.58 -9.16
CA LEU A 205 3.01 10.50 -8.10
C LEU A 205 1.66 10.09 -8.70
N MET A 206 1.15 8.95 -8.28
CA MET A 206 -0.17 8.46 -8.68
C MET A 206 -1.15 8.65 -7.52
N LEU A 207 -2.31 9.25 -7.82
CA LEU A 207 -3.33 9.58 -6.82
C LEU A 207 -4.66 8.94 -7.22
N GLU A 208 -5.40 8.44 -6.24
CA GLU A 208 -6.77 7.94 -6.39
C GLU A 208 -7.57 8.31 -5.13
N ASP A 209 -8.89 8.26 -5.16
CA ASP A 209 -9.68 8.46 -3.94
C ASP A 209 -11.07 7.81 -4.03
N VAL A 210 -11.77 7.79 -2.89
CA VAL A 210 -13.10 7.20 -2.76
C VAL A 210 -13.97 8.00 -1.78
N SER A 211 -15.24 8.13 -2.12
CA SER A 211 -16.29 8.73 -1.25
C SER A 211 -16.02 10.19 -0.86
N GLU A 212 -15.28 10.92 -1.67
CA GLU A 212 -15.02 12.35 -1.48
C GLU A 212 -15.87 13.20 -2.41
N PRO A 213 -16.47 14.31 -1.93
CA PRO A 213 -17.10 15.30 -2.81
C PRO A 213 -16.02 16.08 -3.58
N LEU A 214 -16.37 16.54 -4.79
CA LEU A 214 -15.41 17.17 -5.71
C LEU A 214 -14.73 18.41 -5.14
N TYR A 215 -15.44 19.22 -4.33
CA TYR A 215 -14.81 20.39 -3.67
C TYR A 215 -13.67 19.98 -2.70
N ARG A 216 -13.71 18.77 -2.12
CA ARG A 216 -12.62 18.28 -1.28
C ARG A 216 -11.44 17.81 -2.11
N ILE A 217 -11.71 17.13 -3.24
CA ILE A 217 -10.67 16.79 -4.23
C ILE A 217 -9.94 18.06 -4.67
N ASP A 218 -10.68 19.09 -5.04
CA ASP A 218 -10.12 20.39 -5.43
C ASP A 218 -9.27 21.02 -4.33
N ARG A 219 -9.76 21.03 -3.09
CA ARG A 219 -9.04 21.61 -1.93
C ARG A 219 -7.78 20.82 -1.57
N MET A 220 -7.81 19.49 -1.64
CA MET A 220 -6.63 18.64 -1.42
C MET A 220 -5.58 18.88 -2.51
N MET A 221 -6.00 18.99 -3.76
CA MET A 221 -5.08 19.33 -4.86
C MET A 221 -4.49 20.76 -4.70
N PHE A 222 -5.28 21.74 -4.26
CA PHE A 222 -4.76 23.05 -3.88
C PHE A 222 -3.65 22.96 -2.82
N HIS A 223 -3.90 22.22 -1.74
CA HIS A 223 -2.94 22.05 -0.66
C HIS A 223 -1.68 21.34 -1.16
N LEU A 224 -1.81 20.16 -1.76
CA LEU A 224 -0.67 19.37 -2.23
C LEU A 224 0.19 20.11 -3.24
N THR A 225 -0.40 20.70 -4.27
CA THR A 225 0.35 21.42 -5.31
C THR A 225 0.92 22.76 -4.82
N GLY A 226 0.42 23.26 -3.70
CA GLY A 226 0.97 24.41 -2.97
C GLY A 226 2.29 24.10 -2.24
N GLN A 227 2.54 22.82 -1.90
CA GLN A 227 3.70 22.42 -1.10
C GLN A 227 4.99 22.33 -1.93
N ALA A 228 6.08 22.89 -1.41
CA ALA A 228 7.38 22.87 -2.09
C ALA A 228 7.92 21.43 -2.28
N SER A 229 7.61 20.51 -1.36
CA SER A 229 7.98 19.09 -1.46
C SER A 229 7.28 18.42 -2.63
N ILE A 230 5.98 18.62 -2.80
CA ILE A 230 5.18 18.01 -3.87
C ILE A 230 5.53 18.63 -5.23
N ARG A 231 5.90 19.90 -5.29
CA ARG A 231 6.34 20.55 -6.55
C ARG A 231 7.62 19.94 -7.15
N ARG A 232 8.34 19.10 -6.42
CA ARG A 232 9.55 18.40 -6.91
C ARG A 232 9.26 17.03 -7.51
N VAL A 233 8.00 16.57 -7.54
CA VAL A 233 7.65 15.33 -8.22
C VAL A 233 7.90 15.45 -9.73
N ALA A 234 8.17 14.34 -10.40
CA ALA A 234 8.34 14.32 -11.86
C ALA A 234 7.03 14.57 -12.62
N GLY A 235 5.90 14.37 -11.96
CA GLY A 235 4.56 14.65 -12.45
C GLY A 235 3.52 13.83 -11.71
N ILE A 236 2.25 14.16 -11.96
CA ILE A 236 1.08 13.53 -11.34
C ILE A 236 0.29 12.74 -12.38
N ARG A 237 -0.09 11.50 -12.04
CA ARG A 237 -1.13 10.72 -12.72
C ARG A 237 -2.35 10.60 -11.83
N MET A 238 -3.53 10.67 -12.43
CA MET A 238 -4.78 10.51 -11.69
C MET A 238 -5.39 9.15 -11.95
N GLY A 239 -5.56 8.39 -10.89
CA GLY A 239 -6.35 7.17 -10.85
C GLY A 239 -7.86 7.46 -10.79
N ARG A 240 -8.63 6.43 -10.52
CA ARG A 240 -10.09 6.57 -10.38
C ARG A 240 -10.44 7.23 -9.06
N VAL A 241 -11.44 8.12 -9.11
CA VAL A 241 -12.18 8.61 -7.94
C VAL A 241 -13.54 7.94 -7.99
N SER A 242 -13.82 7.08 -7.01
CA SER A 242 -15.05 6.29 -6.97
C SER A 242 -16.00 6.78 -5.86
N ASP A 243 -17.26 6.40 -5.98
CA ASP A 243 -18.31 6.73 -5.00
C ASP A 243 -18.33 8.21 -4.61
N ILE A 244 -18.19 9.09 -5.62
CA ILE A 244 -18.18 10.55 -5.42
C ILE A 244 -19.49 10.96 -4.75
N THR A 245 -19.40 11.59 -3.58
CA THR A 245 -20.57 12.12 -2.89
C THR A 245 -21.07 13.39 -3.59
N TYR A 246 -22.40 13.56 -3.58
CA TYR A 246 -23.05 14.71 -4.23
C TYR A 246 -22.50 16.04 -3.70
N ASN A 247 -22.29 16.98 -4.61
CA ASN A 247 -21.83 18.33 -4.32
C ASN A 247 -22.96 19.32 -4.64
N GLU A 248 -23.42 20.08 -3.64
CA GLU A 248 -24.47 21.09 -3.80
C GLU A 248 -23.90 22.50 -3.57
N PRO A 249 -24.00 23.42 -4.53
CA PRO A 249 -24.38 23.18 -5.92
C PRO A 249 -23.41 22.25 -6.64
N ASP A 250 -23.80 21.75 -7.84
CA ASP A 250 -22.91 20.91 -8.66
C ASP A 250 -21.57 21.60 -8.87
N PHE A 251 -20.47 20.83 -8.74
CA PHE A 251 -19.13 21.38 -8.84
C PHE A 251 -18.75 21.78 -10.27
N GLY A 252 -19.33 21.14 -11.26
CA GLY A 252 -19.18 21.47 -12.68
C GLY A 252 -17.86 21.06 -13.31
N LEU A 253 -16.99 20.30 -12.60
CA LEU A 253 -15.75 19.73 -13.13
C LEU A 253 -15.65 18.26 -12.76
N THR A 254 -14.96 17.48 -13.59
CA THR A 254 -14.58 16.11 -13.29
C THR A 254 -13.32 16.06 -12.42
N PRO A 255 -13.04 14.95 -11.71
CA PRO A 255 -11.79 14.79 -10.98
C PRO A 255 -10.53 15.02 -11.84
N GLU A 256 -10.55 14.57 -13.09
CA GLU A 256 -9.42 14.78 -14.01
C GLU A 256 -9.23 16.27 -14.34
N GLU A 257 -10.28 17.00 -14.61
CA GLU A 257 -10.21 18.44 -14.88
C GLU A 257 -9.69 19.22 -13.67
N ILE A 258 -10.09 18.85 -12.45
CA ILE A 258 -9.58 19.42 -11.21
C ILE A 258 -8.06 19.21 -11.11
N VAL A 259 -7.59 17.96 -11.30
CA VAL A 259 -6.16 17.65 -11.20
C VAL A 259 -5.36 18.36 -12.28
N ARG A 260 -5.86 18.40 -13.54
CA ARG A 260 -5.23 19.15 -14.64
C ARG A 260 -5.10 20.65 -14.34
N TYR A 261 -6.15 21.25 -13.79
CA TYR A 261 -6.16 22.66 -13.41
C TYR A 261 -5.03 22.96 -12.39
N TRP A 262 -4.94 22.17 -11.32
CA TRP A 262 -3.92 22.38 -10.28
C TRP A 262 -2.51 22.07 -10.75
N CYS A 263 -2.33 21.04 -11.57
CA CYS A 263 -1.05 20.73 -12.21
C CYS A 263 -0.57 21.89 -13.08
N GLN A 264 -1.43 22.40 -13.95
CA GLN A 264 -1.11 23.58 -14.79
C GLN A 264 -0.75 24.80 -13.96
N ARG A 265 -1.54 25.10 -12.93
CA ARG A 265 -1.33 26.26 -12.06
C ARG A 265 -0.03 26.19 -11.25
N SER A 266 0.39 25.01 -10.84
CA SER A 266 1.59 24.79 -10.02
C SER A 266 2.87 24.53 -10.82
N GLY A 267 2.75 24.29 -12.14
CA GLY A 267 3.85 23.89 -13.01
C GLY A 267 4.25 22.42 -12.86
N ILE A 268 3.45 21.58 -12.18
CA ILE A 268 3.69 20.14 -12.09
C ILE A 268 3.16 19.47 -13.37
N PRO A 269 3.92 18.62 -14.07
CA PRO A 269 3.42 17.91 -15.25
C PRO A 269 2.23 17.00 -14.90
N TYR A 270 1.12 17.11 -15.63
CA TYR A 270 0.07 16.09 -15.64
C TYR A 270 0.44 15.00 -16.64
N LEU A 271 0.59 13.76 -16.17
CA LEU A 271 1.10 12.63 -16.96
C LEU A 271 -0.01 11.70 -17.47
N GLY A 272 -1.28 12.10 -17.33
CA GLY A 272 -2.42 11.30 -17.74
C GLY A 272 -3.00 10.42 -16.62
N ALA A 273 -3.85 9.47 -17.00
CA ALA A 273 -4.50 8.56 -16.08
C ALA A 273 -3.54 7.49 -15.52
N ALA A 274 -3.90 6.92 -14.36
CA ALA A 274 -3.31 5.72 -13.79
C ALA A 274 -4.40 4.66 -13.56
N ASP A 275 -4.06 3.37 -13.73
CA ASP A 275 -5.00 2.27 -13.53
C ASP A 275 -5.00 1.79 -12.06
N ILE A 276 -5.30 2.71 -11.16
CA ILE A 276 -5.46 2.48 -9.72
C ILE A 276 -6.78 3.06 -9.21
N GLY A 277 -7.30 2.56 -8.09
CA GLY A 277 -8.56 3.04 -7.48
C GLY A 277 -9.08 2.11 -6.39
N HIS A 278 -10.21 2.48 -5.75
CA HIS A 278 -10.86 1.68 -4.70
C HIS A 278 -11.79 0.59 -5.24
N ASP A 279 -11.45 0.01 -6.38
CA ASP A 279 -12.23 -1.01 -7.07
C ASP A 279 -11.44 -2.31 -7.27
N ARG A 280 -12.08 -3.30 -7.91
CA ARG A 280 -11.48 -4.61 -8.20
C ARG A 280 -10.35 -4.58 -9.24
N ASP A 281 -10.21 -3.48 -9.97
CA ASP A 281 -9.21 -3.35 -11.03
C ASP A 281 -7.93 -2.64 -10.55
N ASN A 282 -7.88 -2.24 -9.27
CA ASN A 282 -6.72 -1.60 -8.65
C ASN A 282 -5.42 -2.38 -8.93
N LYS A 283 -4.49 -1.75 -9.66
CA LYS A 283 -3.17 -2.31 -9.98
C LYS A 283 -2.16 -2.03 -8.88
N VAL A 284 -1.03 -2.72 -8.93
CA VAL A 284 0.05 -2.53 -7.97
C VAL A 284 1.00 -1.44 -8.44
N VAL A 285 1.32 -0.50 -7.56
CA VAL A 285 2.38 0.50 -7.78
C VAL A 285 3.48 0.28 -6.75
N PRO A 286 4.61 -0.35 -7.14
CA PRO A 286 5.79 -0.42 -6.29
C PRO A 286 6.34 0.97 -5.98
N PHE A 287 6.80 1.18 -4.75
CA PHE A 287 7.38 2.45 -4.33
C PHE A 287 8.86 2.51 -4.68
N GLY A 288 9.28 3.62 -5.28
CA GLY A 288 10.66 3.90 -5.60
C GLY A 288 11.14 3.41 -6.97
N PRO A 289 12.45 3.25 -7.15
CA PRO A 289 13.06 2.67 -8.35
C PRO A 289 12.65 1.21 -8.55
N ARG A 290 12.61 0.78 -9.80
CA ARG A 290 12.20 -0.57 -10.21
C ARG A 290 13.33 -1.30 -10.93
#